data_210d664aad2a0d73d0d293bb5e57e614
#
_entry.id   210d664aad2a0d73d0d293bb5e57e614
#
_cell.length_a   1.000
_cell.length_b   1.000
_cell.length_c   1.000
_cell.angle_alpha   90.00
_cell.angle_beta   90.00
_cell.angle_gamma   90.00
#
_symmetry.space_group_name_H-M   'P 1'
#
loop_
_entity.id
_entity.type
_entity.pdbx_description
1 polymer ?
#
loop_
_entity_poly.entity_id
_entity_poly.type
_entity_poly.pdbx_seq_one_letter_code
_entity_poly.pdbx_strand_id
1 'polypeptide(L)'
;MKEVVFRQSWLKIFILAISASALAVFMTTVLVLPSKNGYLLFDSNISVVEKMFLVIGTIVFDFSSILVWICLFRDKRFLRLTEQGFYFRPLLFREVSFYSWEEIQRIDYRIERIRHYGKIQLFNKRHILTVHFHSVNLPLLKRRRTAYRKSKKLKFGIPESLEITLMLLKKEKPKHIYETMMDYHNQWRASQKDN
;
A
#
# COMPACT_ATOMS: atom_id res chain seq x y z
N MET A 1 26.71 10.19 -3.92
CA MET A 1 25.36 10.75 -4.28
C MET A 1 24.67 11.34 -3.05
N LYS A 2 23.81 12.37 -3.20
CA LYS A 2 23.08 12.96 -2.08
C LYS A 2 21.81 12.13 -1.80
N GLU A 3 21.54 11.82 -0.52
CA GLU A 3 20.33 11.07 -0.14
C GLU A 3 19.06 11.81 -0.54
N VAL A 4 18.09 11.10 -1.16
CA VAL A 4 16.76 11.63 -1.54
C VAL A 4 15.67 10.87 -0.80
N VAL A 5 14.75 11.62 -0.16
CA VAL A 5 13.67 11.06 0.66
C VAL A 5 12.32 11.53 0.13
N PHE A 6 11.50 10.57 -0.30
CA PHE A 6 10.10 10.81 -0.68
C PHE A 6 9.17 10.53 0.49
N ARG A 7 8.22 11.45 0.73
CA ARG A 7 7.31 11.37 1.86
C ARG A 7 5.86 11.21 1.41
N GLN A 8 5.09 10.56 2.23
CA GLN A 8 3.64 10.49 2.06
C GLN A 8 2.96 11.81 2.42
N SER A 9 1.84 12.10 1.78
CA SER A 9 1.04 13.30 2.06
C SER A 9 0.22 13.12 3.33
N TRP A 10 0.49 13.93 4.35
CA TRP A 10 -0.32 13.97 5.56
C TRP A 10 -1.80 14.27 5.26
N LEU A 11 -2.06 15.23 4.39
CA LEU A 11 -3.41 15.63 4.03
C LEU A 11 -4.21 14.49 3.38
N LYS A 12 -3.58 13.73 2.47
CA LYS A 12 -4.24 12.60 1.81
C LYS A 12 -4.54 11.46 2.80
N ILE A 13 -3.63 11.19 3.74
CA ILE A 13 -3.84 10.18 4.79
C ILE A 13 -4.94 10.66 5.74
N PHE A 14 -4.96 11.95 6.09
CA PHE A 14 -5.98 12.56 6.95
C PHE A 14 -7.38 12.49 6.31
N ILE A 15 -7.51 12.84 5.03
CA ILE A 15 -8.78 12.71 4.29
C ILE A 15 -9.23 11.25 4.27
N LEU A 16 -8.30 10.31 4.05
CA LEU A 16 -8.60 8.88 4.09
C LEU A 16 -9.08 8.44 5.48
N ALA A 17 -8.46 8.95 6.56
CA ALA A 17 -8.84 8.64 7.93
C ALA A 17 -10.25 9.15 8.25
N ILE A 18 -10.58 10.39 7.87
CA ILE A 18 -11.94 10.95 8.04
C ILE A 18 -12.96 10.14 7.24
N SER A 19 -12.66 9.80 5.98
CA SER A 19 -13.57 9.03 5.14
C SER A 19 -13.82 7.62 5.70
N ALA A 20 -12.78 6.97 6.19
CA ALA A 20 -12.90 5.66 6.84
C ALA A 20 -13.71 5.74 8.14
N SER A 21 -13.49 6.78 8.96
CA SER A 21 -14.24 7.00 10.20
C SER A 21 -15.72 7.30 9.92
N ALA A 22 -16.01 8.14 8.92
CA ALA A 22 -17.39 8.44 8.54
C ALA A 22 -18.14 7.17 8.09
N LEU A 23 -17.46 6.30 7.34
CA LEU A 23 -18.03 5.03 6.90
C LEU A 23 -18.23 4.05 8.08
N ALA A 24 -17.28 3.98 9.00
CA ALA A 24 -17.38 3.19 10.23
C ALA A 24 -18.58 3.65 11.08
N VAL A 25 -18.69 4.95 11.34
CA VAL A 25 -19.83 5.53 12.07
C VAL A 25 -21.16 5.24 11.37
N PHE A 26 -21.19 5.39 10.04
CA PHE A 26 -22.38 5.07 9.25
C PHE A 26 -22.80 3.60 9.42
N MET A 27 -21.86 2.66 9.28
CA MET A 27 -22.12 1.22 9.43
C MET A 27 -22.59 0.88 10.85
N THR A 28 -21.95 1.43 11.88
CA THR A 28 -22.35 1.25 13.28
C THR A 28 -23.73 1.83 13.53
N THR A 29 -24.03 3.01 12.99
CA THR A 29 -25.35 3.65 13.13
C THR A 29 -26.44 2.79 12.47
N VAL A 30 -26.20 2.27 11.27
CA VAL A 30 -27.15 1.36 10.59
C VAL A 30 -27.44 0.12 11.45
N LEU A 31 -26.41 -0.41 12.11
CA LEU A 31 -26.54 -1.61 12.95
C LEU A 31 -27.40 -1.37 14.21
N VAL A 32 -27.35 -0.14 14.77
CA VAL A 32 -28.03 0.25 16.00
C VAL A 32 -29.35 0.99 15.76
N LEU A 33 -29.64 1.38 14.49
CA LEU A 33 -30.88 2.09 14.16
C LEU A 33 -32.11 1.27 14.56
N PRO A 34 -33.08 1.90 15.26
CA PRO A 34 -34.34 1.24 15.58
C PRO A 34 -35.15 1.00 14.30
N SER A 35 -35.51 -0.23 14.06
CA SER A 35 -36.50 -0.66 13.06
C SER A 35 -37.89 -0.65 13.69
N LYS A 36 -38.93 -0.79 12.90
CA LYS A 36 -40.32 -0.90 13.40
C LYS A 36 -40.50 -2.05 14.39
N ASN A 37 -39.67 -3.08 14.33
CA ASN A 37 -39.67 -4.30 15.16
C ASN A 37 -38.55 -4.36 16.19
N GLY A 38 -37.89 -3.24 16.51
CA GLY A 38 -36.72 -3.18 17.39
C GLY A 38 -35.44 -2.75 16.66
N TYR A 39 -34.27 -3.14 17.16
CA TYR A 39 -33.02 -2.87 16.47
C TYR A 39 -32.85 -3.79 15.27
N LEU A 40 -32.19 -3.31 14.21
CA LEU A 40 -31.99 -4.03 12.95
C LEU A 40 -31.39 -5.43 13.16
N LEU A 41 -30.50 -5.59 14.13
CA LEU A 41 -29.92 -6.89 14.53
C LEU A 41 -30.95 -7.88 15.07
N PHE A 42 -32.04 -7.39 15.67
CA PHE A 42 -33.07 -8.23 16.30
C PHE A 42 -34.34 -8.34 15.44
N ASP A 43 -34.36 -7.65 14.27
CA ASP A 43 -35.50 -7.73 13.36
C ASP A 43 -35.59 -9.13 12.74
N SER A 44 -36.72 -9.80 12.96
CA SER A 44 -36.98 -11.14 12.46
C SER A 44 -37.10 -11.21 10.92
N ASN A 45 -37.36 -10.09 10.27
CA ASN A 45 -37.47 -10.00 8.81
C ASN A 45 -36.13 -10.00 8.09
N ILE A 46 -35.04 -9.78 8.81
CA ILE A 46 -33.67 -9.81 8.25
C ILE A 46 -33.08 -11.19 8.45
N SER A 47 -32.59 -11.79 7.37
CA SER A 47 -31.98 -13.11 7.41
C SER A 47 -30.73 -13.14 8.30
N VAL A 48 -30.42 -14.30 8.88
CA VAL A 48 -29.21 -14.47 9.71
C VAL A 48 -27.95 -14.15 8.91
N VAL A 49 -27.95 -14.46 7.62
CA VAL A 49 -26.80 -14.19 6.72
C VAL A 49 -26.59 -12.68 6.57
N GLU A 50 -27.63 -11.89 6.35
CA GLU A 50 -27.54 -10.43 6.25
C GLU A 50 -27.05 -9.80 7.56
N LYS A 51 -27.54 -10.27 8.71
CA LYS A 51 -27.06 -9.85 10.02
C LYS A 51 -25.56 -10.11 10.20
N MET A 52 -25.09 -11.29 9.82
CA MET A 52 -23.68 -11.63 9.85
C MET A 52 -22.86 -10.70 8.96
N PHE A 53 -23.29 -10.40 7.74
CA PHE A 53 -22.62 -9.46 6.85
C PHE A 53 -22.55 -8.05 7.43
N LEU A 54 -23.61 -7.56 8.06
CA LEU A 54 -23.61 -6.25 8.72
C LEU A 54 -22.61 -6.19 9.88
N VAL A 55 -22.60 -7.21 10.74
CA VAL A 55 -21.68 -7.27 11.89
C VAL A 55 -20.22 -7.36 11.43
N ILE A 56 -19.93 -8.27 10.51
CA ILE A 56 -18.57 -8.44 9.97
C ILE A 56 -18.13 -7.16 9.25
N GLY A 57 -19.01 -6.56 8.45
CA GLY A 57 -18.74 -5.31 7.76
C GLY A 57 -18.39 -4.19 8.74
N THR A 58 -19.17 -4.00 9.80
CA THR A 58 -18.91 -3.00 10.85
C THR A 58 -17.54 -3.23 11.49
N ILE A 59 -17.23 -4.44 11.92
CA ILE A 59 -15.93 -4.79 12.54
C ILE A 59 -14.77 -4.46 11.58
N VAL A 60 -14.90 -4.81 10.30
CA VAL A 60 -13.86 -4.54 9.29
C VAL A 60 -13.65 -3.04 9.08
N PHE A 61 -14.73 -2.25 9.01
CA PHE A 61 -14.63 -0.79 8.83
C PHE A 61 -14.08 -0.09 10.05
N ASP A 62 -14.51 -0.48 11.27
CA ASP A 62 -13.99 0.08 12.52
C ASP A 62 -12.50 -0.20 12.67
N PHE A 63 -12.08 -1.45 12.44
CA PHE A 63 -10.67 -1.82 12.48
C PHE A 63 -9.84 -1.09 11.42
N SER A 64 -10.36 -0.96 10.20
CA SER A 64 -9.71 -0.22 9.12
C SER A 64 -9.55 1.26 9.47
N SER A 65 -10.56 1.88 10.08
CA SER A 65 -10.51 3.27 10.55
C SER A 65 -9.38 3.46 11.57
N ILE A 66 -9.30 2.60 12.58
CA ILE A 66 -8.23 2.63 13.60
C ILE A 66 -6.85 2.50 12.93
N LEU A 67 -6.68 1.57 11.99
CA LEU A 67 -5.41 1.38 11.29
C LEU A 67 -4.98 2.63 10.51
N VAL A 68 -5.91 3.31 9.84
CA VAL A 68 -5.59 4.54 9.08
C VAL A 68 -5.20 5.68 10.03
N TRP A 69 -5.84 5.82 11.19
CA TRP A 69 -5.44 6.78 12.22
C TRP A 69 -4.04 6.48 12.77
N ILE A 70 -3.72 5.22 13.04
CA ILE A 70 -2.35 4.82 13.43
C ILE A 70 -1.33 5.23 12.35
N CYS A 71 -1.67 5.06 11.07
CA CYS A 71 -0.81 5.46 9.96
C CYS A 71 -0.57 6.98 9.90
N LEU A 72 -1.53 7.80 10.37
CA LEU A 72 -1.39 9.26 10.41
C LEU A 72 -0.27 9.74 11.33
N PHE A 73 -0.03 9.03 12.45
CA PHE A 73 0.99 9.38 13.45
C PHE A 73 2.35 8.73 13.18
N ARG A 74 2.46 7.87 12.15
CA ARG A 74 3.72 7.22 11.79
C ARG A 74 4.65 8.12 10.99
N ASP A 75 5.93 7.73 10.96
CA ASP A 75 6.93 8.32 10.08
C ASP A 75 6.52 8.19 8.61
N LYS A 76 6.46 9.32 7.92
CA LYS A 76 5.94 9.47 6.56
C LYS A 76 6.98 9.24 5.46
N ARG A 77 8.20 8.83 5.82
CA ARG A 77 9.25 8.45 4.86
C ARG A 77 8.83 7.15 4.16
N PHE A 78 8.41 7.30 2.91
CA PHE A 78 7.87 6.21 2.11
C PHE A 78 8.96 5.49 1.31
N LEU A 79 9.82 6.29 0.66
CA LEU A 79 10.92 5.81 -0.15
C LEU A 79 12.14 6.69 0.12
N ARG A 80 13.29 6.07 0.37
CA ARG A 80 14.57 6.73 0.61
C ARG A 80 15.61 6.11 -0.31
N LEU A 81 16.18 6.92 -1.20
CA LEU A 81 17.22 6.52 -2.12
C LEU A 81 18.59 6.84 -1.54
N THR A 82 19.52 5.90 -1.64
CA THR A 82 20.92 6.01 -1.20
C THR A 82 21.84 5.50 -2.31
N GLU A 83 23.15 5.67 -2.15
CA GLU A 83 24.15 5.16 -3.09
C GLU A 83 24.15 3.64 -3.22
N GLN A 84 23.84 2.92 -2.13
CA GLN A 84 23.89 1.46 -2.08
C GLN A 84 22.58 0.78 -2.49
N GLY A 85 21.45 1.53 -2.50
CA GLY A 85 20.13 0.97 -2.74
C GLY A 85 19.01 1.88 -2.27
N PHE A 86 17.83 1.33 -2.09
CA PHE A 86 16.70 2.08 -1.58
C PHE A 86 16.02 1.40 -0.40
N TYR A 87 15.47 2.23 0.47
CA TYR A 87 14.60 1.82 1.57
C TYR A 87 13.17 2.08 1.19
N PHE A 88 12.33 1.08 1.34
CA PHE A 88 10.89 1.18 1.08
C PHE A 88 10.10 0.80 2.32
N ARG A 89 9.11 1.63 2.66
CA ARG A 89 8.18 1.41 3.76
C ARG A 89 6.74 1.41 3.22
N PRO A 90 6.08 0.26 3.14
CA PRO A 90 4.65 0.20 2.84
C PRO A 90 3.82 0.91 3.93
N LEU A 91 2.70 1.55 3.54
CA LEU A 91 1.87 2.36 4.44
C LEU A 91 1.45 1.61 5.71
N LEU A 92 1.01 0.36 5.55
CA LEU A 92 0.44 -0.44 6.64
C LEU A 92 1.48 -1.20 7.46
N PHE A 93 2.72 -1.33 6.97
CA PHE A 93 3.75 -2.12 7.64
C PHE A 93 4.72 -1.24 8.42
N ARG A 94 5.14 -1.72 9.59
CA ARG A 94 6.11 -1.02 10.44
C ARG A 94 7.54 -1.16 9.92
N GLU A 95 7.82 -2.27 9.27
CA GLU A 95 9.17 -2.62 8.82
C GLU A 95 9.58 -1.84 7.57
N VAL A 96 10.82 -1.36 7.58
CA VAL A 96 11.48 -0.75 6.44
C VAL A 96 12.28 -1.84 5.76
N SER A 97 12.03 -2.07 4.48
CA SER A 97 12.79 -3.03 3.68
C SER A 97 13.88 -2.29 2.90
N PHE A 98 15.11 -2.77 2.97
CA PHE A 98 16.23 -2.32 2.15
C PHE A 98 16.37 -3.22 0.93
N TYR A 99 16.64 -2.60 -0.22
CA TYR A 99 16.89 -3.25 -1.51
C TYR A 99 18.15 -2.67 -2.11
N SER A 100 19.19 -3.51 -2.33
CA SER A 100 20.43 -3.10 -2.98
C SER A 100 20.22 -2.86 -4.47
N TRP A 101 20.94 -1.90 -5.06
CA TRP A 101 20.96 -1.70 -6.51
C TRP A 101 21.48 -2.91 -7.27
N GLU A 102 22.39 -3.68 -6.66
CA GLU A 102 22.92 -4.93 -7.20
C GLU A 102 21.85 -6.00 -7.44
N GLU A 103 20.80 -6.02 -6.60
CA GLU A 103 19.70 -6.98 -6.73
C GLU A 103 18.73 -6.61 -7.87
N ILE A 104 18.80 -5.37 -8.38
CA ILE A 104 17.81 -4.83 -9.30
C ILE A 104 18.22 -5.04 -10.74
N GLN A 105 17.40 -5.76 -11.49
CA GLN A 105 17.56 -5.97 -12.91
C GLN A 105 17.01 -4.77 -13.72
N ARG A 106 15.79 -4.36 -13.40
CA ARG A 106 15.02 -3.35 -14.15
C ARG A 106 13.99 -2.67 -13.27
N ILE A 107 13.72 -1.41 -13.59
CA ILE A 107 12.67 -0.62 -12.97
C ILE A 107 11.72 -0.16 -14.06
N ASP A 108 10.43 -0.47 -13.92
CA ASP A 108 9.39 -0.08 -14.86
C ASP A 108 8.38 0.86 -14.18
N TYR A 109 7.82 1.77 -14.97
CA TYR A 109 6.75 2.64 -14.55
C TYR A 109 5.53 2.46 -15.45
N ARG A 110 4.38 2.19 -14.85
CA ARG A 110 3.12 2.05 -15.59
C ARG A 110 2.00 2.86 -14.95
N ILE A 111 1.05 3.26 -15.80
CA ILE A 111 -0.16 3.95 -15.38
C ILE A 111 -1.33 3.02 -15.69
N GLU A 112 -1.98 2.54 -14.66
CA GLU A 112 -3.21 1.76 -14.80
C GLU A 112 -4.43 2.69 -14.70
N ARG A 113 -5.33 2.60 -15.67
CA ARG A 113 -6.64 3.25 -15.59
C ARG A 113 -7.57 2.35 -14.79
N ILE A 114 -8.02 2.83 -13.64
CA ILE A 114 -8.98 2.10 -12.83
C ILE A 114 -10.35 2.27 -13.50
N ARG A 115 -10.90 1.18 -14.06
CA ARG A 115 -12.29 1.15 -14.55
C ARG A 115 -13.19 0.99 -13.35
N HIS A 116 -13.88 2.05 -12.95
CA HIS A 116 -14.91 1.96 -11.91
C HIS A 116 -16.28 1.74 -12.56
N TYR A 117 -17.01 0.76 -12.07
CA TYR A 117 -18.44 0.62 -12.30
C TYR A 117 -19.15 1.59 -11.33
N GLY A 118 -19.38 2.85 -11.76
CA GLY A 118 -20.09 3.84 -10.95
C GLY A 118 -19.69 5.29 -11.25
N LYS A 119 -20.55 6.23 -10.78
CA LYS A 119 -20.46 7.67 -11.09
C LYS A 119 -19.38 8.44 -10.29
N ILE A 120 -18.79 7.87 -9.24
CA ILE A 120 -17.81 8.57 -8.39
C ILE A 120 -16.41 8.16 -8.78
N GLN A 121 -15.72 9.03 -9.53
CA GLN A 121 -14.32 8.83 -9.96
C GLN A 121 -13.38 9.62 -9.05
N LEU A 122 -13.08 9.11 -7.86
CA LEU A 122 -12.11 9.74 -6.96
C LEU A 122 -10.66 9.56 -7.43
N PHE A 123 -10.34 8.45 -8.12
CA PHE A 123 -9.00 8.16 -8.64
C PHE A 123 -9.08 7.49 -10.02
N ASN A 124 -8.86 8.25 -11.09
CA ASN A 124 -8.91 7.73 -12.45
C ASN A 124 -7.65 6.96 -12.89
N LYS A 125 -6.53 7.16 -12.21
CA LYS A 125 -5.22 6.62 -12.60
C LYS A 125 -4.47 6.11 -11.38
N ARG A 126 -3.95 4.89 -11.49
CA ARG A 126 -3.03 4.30 -10.52
C ARG A 126 -1.63 4.29 -11.10
N HIS A 127 -0.71 4.95 -10.42
CA HIS A 127 0.70 4.97 -10.79
C HIS A 127 1.43 3.87 -10.05
N ILE A 128 2.05 2.96 -10.79
CA ILE A 128 2.74 1.79 -10.25
C ILE A 128 4.18 1.82 -10.73
N LEU A 129 5.09 1.70 -9.77
CA LEU A 129 6.50 1.45 -9.99
C LEU A 129 6.75 -0.03 -9.75
N THR A 130 7.29 -0.73 -10.73
CA THR A 130 7.60 -2.15 -10.64
C THR A 130 9.12 -2.31 -10.67
N VAL A 131 9.68 -2.86 -9.60
CA VAL A 131 11.12 -3.17 -9.49
C VAL A 131 11.30 -4.66 -9.71
N HIS A 132 12.02 -5.04 -10.77
CA HIS A 132 12.35 -6.42 -11.10
C HIS A 132 13.72 -6.77 -10.51
N PHE A 133 13.84 -7.94 -9.92
CA PHE A 133 15.06 -8.42 -9.30
C PHE A 133 15.76 -9.48 -10.15
N HIS A 134 17.08 -9.56 -10.07
CA HIS A 134 17.83 -10.66 -10.65
C HIS A 134 17.46 -11.99 -9.96
N SER A 135 17.23 -13.03 -10.74
CA SER A 135 16.85 -14.37 -10.23
C SER A 135 17.96 -15.07 -9.43
N VAL A 136 19.18 -14.57 -9.53
CA VAL A 136 20.41 -15.25 -9.05
C VAL A 136 20.68 -15.05 -7.56
N ASN A 137 20.17 -13.99 -6.91
CA ASN A 137 20.44 -13.73 -5.48
C ASN A 137 19.44 -14.44 -4.54
N LEU A 138 19.36 -15.76 -4.68
CA LEU A 138 18.51 -16.66 -3.91
C LEU A 138 18.64 -16.59 -2.36
N PRO A 139 19.79 -16.30 -1.71
CA PRO A 139 19.87 -16.37 -0.25
C PRO A 139 19.07 -15.27 0.45
N LEU A 140 19.16 -14.02 -0.01
CA LEU A 140 18.40 -12.89 0.56
C LEU A 140 16.90 -12.98 0.22
N LEU A 141 16.59 -13.40 -1.00
CA LEU A 141 15.21 -13.73 -1.39
C LEU A 141 14.66 -14.90 -0.58
N LYS A 142 15.45 -15.93 -0.22
CA LYS A 142 15.02 -17.02 0.67
C LYS A 142 14.64 -16.51 2.06
N ARG A 143 15.39 -15.58 2.65
CA ARG A 143 15.07 -15.01 3.97
C ARG A 143 13.79 -14.17 3.95
N ARG A 144 13.56 -13.40 2.87
CA ARG A 144 12.31 -12.69 2.62
C ARG A 144 11.15 -13.63 2.27
N ARG A 145 11.44 -14.75 1.56
CA ARG A 145 10.47 -15.83 1.27
C ARG A 145 9.88 -16.44 2.54
N THR A 146 10.65 -16.64 3.59
CA THR A 146 10.19 -17.27 4.82
C THR A 146 9.21 -16.36 5.57
N ALA A 147 9.45 -15.05 5.59
CA ALA A 147 8.52 -14.06 6.13
C ALA A 147 7.23 -13.96 5.28
N TYR A 148 7.35 -13.98 3.95
CA TYR A 148 6.22 -13.92 3.03
C TYR A 148 5.44 -15.24 2.96
N ARG A 149 6.10 -16.41 3.06
CA ARG A 149 5.48 -17.73 3.12
C ARG A 149 4.68 -17.99 4.38
N LYS A 150 5.07 -17.41 5.52
CA LYS A 150 4.27 -17.44 6.76
C LYS A 150 2.95 -16.68 6.60
N SER A 151 2.87 -15.65 5.74
CA SER A 151 1.65 -14.89 5.48
C SER A 151 0.79 -15.45 4.34
N LYS A 152 1.32 -16.36 3.49
CA LYS A 152 0.57 -16.94 2.36
C LYS A 152 0.82 -18.45 2.24
N LYS A 153 -0.12 -19.24 2.74
CA LYS A 153 -0.37 -20.63 2.29
C LYS A 153 -0.94 -20.70 0.85
N LEU A 154 -0.73 -19.71 0.02
CA LEU A 154 -1.23 -19.63 -1.35
C LEU A 154 -0.11 -19.94 -2.35
N LYS A 155 -0.41 -20.85 -3.30
CA LYS A 155 0.43 -21.38 -4.39
C LYS A 155 0.82 -20.31 -5.45
N PHE A 156 1.32 -19.16 -5.07
CA PHE A 156 1.87 -18.21 -6.04
C PHE A 156 3.39 -18.20 -5.94
N GLY A 157 4.04 -18.28 -7.10
CA GLY A 157 5.49 -18.16 -7.26
C GLY A 157 6.02 -16.91 -6.55
N ILE A 158 7.34 -16.88 -6.33
CA ILE A 158 8.01 -15.75 -5.71
C ILE A 158 7.77 -14.55 -6.60
N PRO A 159 7.36 -13.41 -6.06
CA PRO A 159 7.33 -12.22 -6.88
C PRO A 159 8.77 -11.90 -7.29
N GLU A 160 9.06 -12.07 -8.57
CA GLU A 160 10.30 -11.62 -9.21
C GLU A 160 10.35 -10.09 -9.26
N SER A 161 9.31 -9.44 -8.77
CA SER A 161 9.15 -7.99 -8.79
C SER A 161 8.46 -7.45 -7.55
N LEU A 162 8.82 -6.22 -7.16
CA LEU A 162 8.17 -5.42 -6.13
C LEU A 162 7.31 -4.35 -6.79
N GLU A 163 6.01 -4.35 -6.54
CA GLU A 163 5.11 -3.29 -6.98
C GLU A 163 4.93 -2.22 -5.90
N ILE A 164 5.26 -0.98 -6.24
CA ILE A 164 5.15 0.19 -5.37
C ILE A 164 4.06 1.11 -5.95
N THR A 165 2.95 1.24 -5.23
CA THR A 165 1.87 2.15 -5.62
C THR A 165 2.16 3.56 -5.15
N LEU A 166 2.16 4.55 -6.07
CA LEU A 166 2.57 5.92 -5.83
C LEU A 166 1.38 6.89 -5.61
N MET A 167 0.30 6.45 -4.96
CA MET A 167 -0.93 7.25 -4.84
C MET A 167 -0.90 8.31 -3.72
N LEU A 168 -0.24 8.02 -2.61
CA LEU A 168 -0.31 8.84 -1.39
C LEU A 168 0.87 9.81 -1.21
N LEU A 169 1.57 10.14 -2.28
CA LEU A 169 2.78 10.96 -2.22
C LEU A 169 2.47 12.44 -2.01
N LYS A 170 3.36 13.12 -1.29
CA LYS A 170 3.31 14.56 -1.04
C LYS A 170 3.92 15.29 -2.25
N LYS A 171 3.14 16.14 -2.92
CA LYS A 171 3.57 17.09 -3.99
C LYS A 171 4.40 16.51 -5.16
N GLU A 172 5.05 15.35 -5.00
CA GLU A 172 5.91 14.75 -6.00
C GLU A 172 5.07 14.13 -7.12
N LYS A 173 5.46 14.41 -8.37
CA LYS A 173 4.87 13.71 -9.51
C LYS A 173 5.38 12.27 -9.53
N PRO A 174 4.51 11.26 -9.66
CA PRO A 174 4.93 9.86 -9.70
C PRO A 174 6.03 9.58 -10.73
N LYS A 175 5.99 10.24 -11.88
CA LYS A 175 7.00 10.13 -12.92
C LYS A 175 8.39 10.60 -12.46
N HIS A 176 8.46 11.70 -11.70
CA HIS A 176 9.71 12.23 -11.16
C HIS A 176 10.39 11.24 -10.20
N ILE A 177 9.60 10.50 -9.40
CA ILE A 177 10.15 9.46 -8.52
C ILE A 177 10.79 8.34 -9.34
N TYR A 178 10.12 7.91 -10.41
CA TYR A 178 10.66 6.91 -11.32
C TYR A 178 11.96 7.41 -11.97
N GLU A 179 11.98 8.63 -12.51
CA GLU A 179 13.15 9.23 -13.15
C GLU A 179 14.32 9.31 -12.15
N THR A 180 14.09 9.84 -10.93
CA THR A 180 15.11 9.91 -9.89
C THR A 180 15.64 8.52 -9.52
N MET A 181 14.78 7.52 -9.42
CA MET A 181 15.19 6.16 -9.08
C MET A 181 16.00 5.50 -10.20
N MET A 182 15.65 5.78 -11.45
CA MET A 182 16.43 5.36 -12.63
C MET A 182 17.81 6.02 -12.67
N ASP A 183 17.90 7.32 -12.36
CA ASP A 183 19.17 8.05 -12.32
C ASP A 183 20.12 7.44 -11.28
N TYR A 184 19.61 7.12 -10.08
CA TYR A 184 20.41 6.45 -9.03
C TYR A 184 20.91 5.08 -9.48
N HIS A 185 20.04 4.28 -10.07
CA HIS A 185 20.39 2.95 -10.57
C HIS A 185 21.43 3.02 -11.72
N ASN A 186 21.29 3.97 -12.63
CA ASN A 186 22.22 4.16 -13.73
C ASN A 186 23.59 4.66 -13.25
N GLN A 187 23.62 5.61 -12.30
CA GLN A 187 24.87 6.09 -11.69
C GLN A 187 25.59 4.97 -10.93
N TRP A 188 24.85 4.15 -10.19
CA TRP A 188 25.42 2.97 -9.54
C TRP A 188 26.03 2.00 -10.57
N ARG A 189 25.31 1.70 -11.67
CA ARG A 189 25.84 0.85 -12.75
C ARG A 189 27.10 1.42 -13.40
N ALA A 190 27.17 2.73 -13.59
CA ALA A 190 28.35 3.38 -14.13
C ALA A 190 29.54 3.20 -13.18
N SER A 191 29.36 3.43 -11.88
CA SER A 191 30.42 3.26 -10.87
C SER A 191 30.96 1.83 -10.76
N GLN A 192 30.19 0.81 -11.14
CA GLN A 192 30.63 -0.58 -11.15
C GLN A 192 31.48 -0.95 -12.38
N LYS A 193 31.42 -0.15 -13.45
CA LYS A 193 32.22 -0.39 -14.65
C LYS A 193 33.63 0.22 -14.55
N ASP A 194 33.76 1.22 -13.67
CA ASP A 194 35.01 1.94 -13.45
C ASP A 194 35.90 1.32 -12.38
N ASN A 195 35.42 0.29 -11.69
CA ASN A 195 36.16 -0.55 -10.72
C ASN A 195 36.43 -1.93 -11.28
#